data_154681ff15042f5c5209f9428a4a83f4
#
_entry.id   154681ff15042f5c5209f9428a4a83f4
#
_cell.length_a   1.000
_cell.length_b   1.000
_cell.length_c   1.000
_cell.angle_alpha   90.00
_cell.angle_beta   90.00
_cell.angle_gamma   90.00
#
_symmetry.space_group_name_H-M   'P 1'
#
loop_
_entity.id
_entity.type
_entity.pdbx_description
1 polymer ?
#
loop_
_entity_poly.entity_id
_entity_poly.type
_entity_poly.pdbx_seq_one_letter_code
_entity_poly.pdbx_strand_id
1 'polypeptide(L)'
;SVVSGYLIQAWGWREMFVIEGAPAVLWAFVWWRMARDKPEQVSWLTRDEKTQLAATLADEQKGLQQVRNYRQAFTSPIVIQLCCVHALWSIGVYGFIMWLPTIIKQAAAADIVTVGWLSAVPYVAAVATMLAVSWASDKTQQRKHFIWPLLALGALAFFCSYLLGSSHFWLSFVLLCIAGAALYAPYGPFFALIPELLPANVFGGAIGLINACWAPGAFVGSWIVGYLIGLTGNPGGAYIFMTAGVLSSALLMAWIKVRR
;
A
#
# COMPACT_ATOMS: atom_id res chain seq x y z
N SER A 1 14.94 -11.19 -2.45
CA SER A 1 14.26 -12.20 -1.62
C SER A 1 15.13 -13.44 -1.44
N VAL A 2 14.72 -14.36 -0.55
CA VAL A 2 15.45 -15.62 -0.33
C VAL A 2 15.52 -16.43 -1.63
N VAL A 3 14.40 -16.54 -2.34
CA VAL A 3 14.32 -17.27 -3.64
C VAL A 3 15.26 -16.67 -4.67
N SER A 4 15.23 -15.34 -4.85
CA SER A 4 16.11 -14.63 -5.78
C SER A 4 17.59 -14.88 -5.47
N GLY A 5 17.95 -14.91 -4.18
CA GLY A 5 19.33 -15.20 -3.75
C GLY A 5 19.81 -16.59 -4.20
N TYR A 6 18.98 -17.64 -4.00
CA TYR A 6 19.30 -18.99 -4.48
C TYR A 6 19.36 -19.06 -6.00
N LEU A 7 18.46 -18.41 -6.71
CA LEU A 7 18.47 -18.40 -8.18
C LEU A 7 19.71 -17.72 -8.74
N ILE A 8 20.12 -16.58 -8.16
CA ILE A 8 21.34 -15.86 -8.56
C ILE A 8 22.58 -16.72 -8.33
N GLN A 9 22.65 -17.41 -7.20
CA GLN A 9 23.77 -18.26 -6.86
C GLN A 9 23.89 -19.49 -7.78
N ALA A 10 22.73 -20.05 -8.18
CA ALA A 10 22.69 -21.26 -8.99
C ALA A 10 22.88 -20.98 -10.50
N TRP A 11 22.28 -19.91 -11.03
CA TRP A 11 22.20 -19.67 -12.48
C TRP A 11 22.58 -18.25 -12.91
N GLY A 12 22.75 -17.33 -11.96
CA GLY A 12 23.06 -15.94 -12.27
C GLY A 12 21.81 -15.03 -12.27
N TRP A 13 22.06 -13.72 -12.35
CA TRP A 13 21.00 -12.73 -12.21
C TRP A 13 20.04 -12.65 -13.43
N ARG A 14 20.53 -12.97 -14.64
CA ARG A 14 19.70 -12.96 -15.86
C ARG A 14 18.64 -14.06 -15.82
N GLU A 15 19.06 -15.24 -15.50
CA GLU A 15 18.21 -16.43 -15.38
C GLU A 15 17.21 -16.28 -14.24
N MET A 16 17.62 -15.66 -13.13
CA MET A 16 16.70 -15.30 -12.05
C MET A 16 15.54 -14.44 -12.54
N PHE A 17 15.79 -13.37 -13.33
CA PHE A 17 14.72 -12.55 -13.89
C PHE A 17 13.80 -13.33 -14.84
N VAL A 18 14.35 -14.24 -15.65
CA VAL A 18 13.54 -15.08 -16.54
C VAL A 18 12.63 -16.02 -15.74
N ILE A 19 13.20 -16.69 -14.74
CA ILE A 19 12.46 -17.67 -13.92
C ILE A 19 11.38 -16.96 -13.07
N GLU A 20 11.70 -15.84 -12.43
CA GLU A 20 10.73 -15.07 -11.63
C GLU A 20 9.68 -14.35 -12.50
N GLY A 21 10.02 -13.99 -13.74
CA GLY A 21 9.11 -13.38 -14.70
C GLY A 21 8.17 -14.38 -15.41
N ALA A 22 8.58 -15.62 -15.58
CA ALA A 22 7.80 -16.63 -16.31
C ALA A 22 6.38 -16.85 -15.71
N PRO A 23 6.17 -16.96 -14.38
CA PRO A 23 4.84 -17.06 -13.80
C PRO A 23 3.91 -15.90 -14.15
N ALA A 24 4.45 -14.67 -14.25
CA ALA A 24 3.65 -13.50 -14.63
C ALA A 24 3.16 -13.58 -16.09
N VAL A 25 4.01 -14.07 -16.99
CA VAL A 25 3.64 -14.30 -18.40
C VAL A 25 2.56 -15.39 -18.52
N LEU A 26 2.73 -16.49 -17.79
CA LEU A 26 1.71 -17.55 -17.74
C LEU A 26 0.39 -17.03 -17.18
N TRP A 27 0.45 -16.23 -16.10
CA TRP A 27 -0.73 -15.63 -15.51
C TRP A 27 -1.42 -14.64 -16.45
N ALA A 28 -0.65 -13.84 -17.21
CA ALA A 28 -1.20 -12.94 -18.22
C ALA A 28 -2.02 -13.69 -19.26
N PHE A 29 -1.57 -14.88 -19.67
CA PHE A 29 -2.30 -15.73 -20.61
C PHE A 29 -3.62 -16.27 -20.02
N VAL A 30 -3.58 -16.73 -18.76
CA VAL A 30 -4.78 -17.16 -18.02
C VAL A 30 -5.76 -15.99 -17.87
N TRP A 31 -5.27 -14.83 -17.47
CA TRP A 31 -6.06 -13.61 -17.31
C TRP A 31 -6.76 -13.21 -18.61
N TRP A 32 -6.00 -13.13 -19.70
CA TRP A 32 -6.55 -12.79 -21.02
C TRP A 32 -7.68 -13.73 -21.46
N ARG A 33 -7.58 -15.00 -21.09
CA ARG A 33 -8.59 -15.99 -21.47
C ARG A 33 -9.83 -15.97 -20.57
N MET A 34 -9.65 -15.65 -19.29
CA MET A 34 -10.73 -15.73 -18.28
C MET A 34 -11.41 -14.39 -18.00
N ALA A 35 -10.66 -13.28 -18.02
CA ALA A 35 -11.20 -11.96 -17.72
C ALA A 35 -12.09 -11.44 -18.86
N ARG A 36 -13.23 -10.84 -18.49
CA ARG A 36 -14.18 -10.20 -19.40
C ARG A 36 -14.53 -8.82 -18.85
N ASP A 37 -14.77 -7.88 -19.76
CA ASP A 37 -15.06 -6.48 -19.39
C ASP A 37 -16.48 -6.30 -18.81
N LYS A 38 -17.40 -7.20 -19.14
CA LYS A 38 -18.80 -7.11 -18.71
C LYS A 38 -19.33 -8.43 -18.21
N PRO A 39 -20.20 -8.42 -17.18
CA PRO A 39 -20.80 -9.65 -16.63
C PRO A 39 -21.55 -10.48 -17.67
N GLU A 40 -22.18 -9.83 -18.67
CA GLU A 40 -22.93 -10.52 -19.73
C GLU A 40 -22.06 -11.45 -20.58
N GLN A 41 -20.77 -11.11 -20.73
CA GLN A 41 -19.80 -11.87 -21.54
C GLN A 41 -19.26 -13.11 -20.84
N VAL A 42 -19.55 -13.26 -19.56
CA VAL A 42 -19.06 -14.36 -18.73
C VAL A 42 -19.95 -15.59 -18.90
N SER A 43 -19.37 -16.75 -19.22
CA SER A 43 -20.12 -17.99 -19.47
C SER A 43 -20.49 -18.78 -18.21
N TRP A 44 -19.74 -18.59 -17.12
CA TRP A 44 -19.91 -19.33 -15.85
C TRP A 44 -20.90 -18.68 -14.88
N LEU A 45 -21.44 -17.48 -15.18
CA LEU A 45 -22.53 -16.84 -14.43
C LEU A 45 -23.88 -17.21 -15.02
N THR A 46 -24.84 -17.53 -14.17
CA THR A 46 -26.24 -17.72 -14.53
C THR A 46 -26.90 -16.40 -14.97
N ARG A 47 -28.05 -16.49 -15.64
CA ARG A 47 -28.79 -15.27 -16.02
C ARG A 47 -29.22 -14.43 -14.83
N ASP A 48 -29.64 -15.07 -13.74
CA ASP A 48 -30.10 -14.36 -12.53
C ASP A 48 -28.96 -13.67 -11.83
N GLU A 49 -27.80 -14.32 -11.71
CA GLU A 49 -26.60 -13.70 -11.15
C GLU A 49 -26.13 -12.49 -11.97
N LYS A 50 -26.17 -12.57 -13.30
CA LYS A 50 -25.84 -11.43 -14.18
C LYS A 50 -26.78 -10.25 -13.96
N THR A 51 -28.08 -10.54 -13.84
CA THR A 51 -29.09 -9.49 -13.61
C THR A 51 -28.93 -8.86 -12.23
N GLN A 52 -28.72 -9.66 -11.20
CA GLN A 52 -28.45 -9.16 -9.84
C GLN A 52 -27.19 -8.31 -9.77
N LEU A 53 -26.11 -8.79 -10.38
CA LEU A 53 -24.83 -8.07 -10.42
C LEU A 53 -24.97 -6.72 -11.14
N ALA A 54 -25.64 -6.71 -12.29
CA ALA A 54 -25.91 -5.48 -13.05
C ALA A 54 -26.76 -4.48 -12.25
N ALA A 55 -27.78 -4.97 -11.54
CA ALA A 55 -28.65 -4.15 -10.69
C ALA A 55 -27.86 -3.55 -9.51
N THR A 56 -27.01 -4.35 -8.84
CA THR A 56 -26.16 -3.90 -7.74
C THR A 56 -25.18 -2.83 -8.21
N LEU A 57 -24.48 -3.04 -9.32
CA LEU A 57 -23.55 -2.08 -9.90
C LEU A 57 -24.25 -0.77 -10.30
N ALA A 58 -25.48 -0.86 -10.84
CA ALA A 58 -26.26 0.32 -11.18
C ALA A 58 -26.71 1.07 -9.92
N ASP A 59 -27.03 0.37 -8.84
CA ASP A 59 -27.45 0.95 -7.56
C ASP A 59 -26.29 1.69 -6.87
N GLU A 60 -25.11 1.11 -6.86
CA GLU A 60 -23.88 1.73 -6.34
C GLU A 60 -23.53 3.05 -7.03
N GLN A 61 -23.90 3.20 -8.30
CA GLN A 61 -23.69 4.45 -9.06
C GLN A 61 -24.80 5.48 -8.87
N LYS A 62 -25.90 5.13 -8.18
CA LYS A 62 -26.96 6.09 -7.89
C LYS A 62 -26.46 7.21 -6.98
N GLY A 63 -26.67 8.45 -7.40
CA GLY A 63 -26.26 9.64 -6.66
C GLY A 63 -24.85 10.15 -6.99
N LEU A 64 -24.06 9.44 -7.77
CA LEU A 64 -22.82 9.95 -8.31
C LEU A 64 -23.10 10.73 -9.60
N GLN A 65 -22.78 12.03 -9.59
CA GLN A 65 -22.94 12.86 -10.81
C GLN A 65 -21.88 12.47 -11.82
N GLN A 66 -22.29 12.11 -13.02
CA GLN A 66 -21.37 11.86 -14.13
C GLN A 66 -20.52 13.09 -14.42
N VAL A 67 -19.20 12.90 -14.49
CA VAL A 67 -18.24 13.95 -14.79
C VAL A 67 -18.03 14.01 -16.31
N ARG A 68 -18.07 15.22 -16.86
CA ARG A 68 -18.03 15.43 -18.33
C ARG A 68 -16.75 14.94 -19.00
N ASN A 69 -15.62 15.05 -18.31
CA ASN A 69 -14.33 14.66 -18.86
C ASN A 69 -13.30 14.37 -17.74
N TYR A 70 -12.22 13.69 -18.09
CA TYR A 70 -11.13 13.36 -17.17
C TYR A 70 -10.46 14.58 -16.52
N ARG A 71 -10.37 15.72 -17.24
CA ARG A 71 -9.79 16.96 -16.68
C ARG A 71 -10.57 17.42 -15.46
N GLN A 72 -11.90 17.41 -15.51
CA GLN A 72 -12.75 17.78 -14.39
C GLN A 72 -12.61 16.80 -13.22
N ALA A 73 -12.46 15.49 -13.50
CA ALA A 73 -12.20 14.49 -12.47
C ALA A 73 -10.83 14.72 -11.81
N PHE A 74 -9.79 14.93 -12.59
CA PHE A 74 -8.41 15.10 -12.08
C PHE A 74 -8.21 16.38 -11.28
N THR A 75 -8.98 17.42 -11.55
CA THR A 75 -8.95 18.68 -10.79
C THR A 75 -9.93 18.71 -9.63
N SER A 76 -10.68 17.64 -9.40
CA SER A 76 -11.63 17.57 -8.29
C SER A 76 -10.87 17.53 -6.94
N PRO A 77 -11.36 18.28 -5.92
CA PRO A 77 -10.70 18.31 -4.61
C PRO A 77 -10.50 16.94 -3.99
N ILE A 78 -11.45 16.03 -4.19
CA ILE A 78 -11.38 14.68 -3.64
C ILE A 78 -10.26 13.84 -4.28
N VAL A 79 -10.09 13.93 -5.61
CA VAL A 79 -9.00 13.20 -6.31
C VAL A 79 -7.65 13.77 -5.91
N ILE A 80 -7.50 15.09 -5.81
CA ILE A 80 -6.27 15.73 -5.35
C ILE A 80 -5.94 15.30 -3.92
N GLN A 81 -6.93 15.28 -3.01
CA GLN A 81 -6.73 14.82 -1.64
C GLN A 81 -6.28 13.35 -1.59
N LEU A 82 -6.91 12.47 -2.37
CA LEU A 82 -6.51 11.05 -2.45
C LEU A 82 -5.09 10.89 -3.04
N CYS A 83 -4.72 11.69 -4.03
CA CYS A 83 -3.34 11.75 -4.56
C CYS A 83 -2.34 12.16 -3.47
N CYS A 84 -2.63 13.21 -2.71
CA CYS A 84 -1.79 13.66 -1.61
C CYS A 84 -1.68 12.61 -0.50
N VAL A 85 -2.80 12.00 -0.09
CA VAL A 85 -2.82 10.91 0.89
C VAL A 85 -1.90 9.78 0.42
N HIS A 86 -2.05 9.34 -0.82
CA HIS A 86 -1.29 8.21 -1.36
C HIS A 86 0.20 8.54 -1.53
N ALA A 87 0.55 9.74 -1.98
CA ALA A 87 1.92 10.21 -2.08
C ALA A 87 2.62 10.31 -0.72
N LEU A 88 1.96 10.92 0.28
CA LEU A 88 2.51 11.05 1.63
C LEU A 88 2.64 9.68 2.33
N TRP A 89 1.70 8.79 2.12
CA TRP A 89 1.76 7.43 2.62
C TRP A 89 2.95 6.66 2.04
N SER A 90 3.21 6.79 0.73
CA SER A 90 4.31 6.11 0.06
C SER A 90 5.69 6.50 0.62
N ILE A 91 5.85 7.71 1.16
CA ILE A 91 7.09 8.14 1.86
C ILE A 91 7.44 7.16 2.98
N GLY A 92 6.47 6.85 3.84
CA GLY A 92 6.69 5.92 4.95
C GLY A 92 6.92 4.49 4.49
N VAL A 93 6.14 4.00 3.52
CA VAL A 93 6.26 2.63 3.01
C VAL A 93 7.61 2.40 2.35
N TYR A 94 8.05 3.27 1.45
CA TYR A 94 9.33 3.09 0.76
C TYR A 94 10.53 3.39 1.65
N GLY A 95 10.41 4.35 2.56
CA GLY A 95 11.40 4.52 3.61
C GLY A 95 11.56 3.25 4.45
N PHE A 96 10.45 2.62 4.85
CA PHE A 96 10.47 1.36 5.57
C PHE A 96 11.10 0.23 4.75
N ILE A 97 10.64 0.00 3.52
CA ILE A 97 11.13 -1.09 2.66
C ILE A 97 12.64 -1.01 2.45
N MET A 98 13.14 0.16 2.08
CA MET A 98 14.53 0.34 1.71
C MET A 98 15.48 0.29 2.91
N TRP A 99 15.03 0.77 4.07
CA TRP A 99 15.91 0.95 5.21
C TRP A 99 15.71 -0.05 6.34
N LEU A 100 14.63 -0.84 6.32
CA LEU A 100 14.37 -1.87 7.35
C LEU A 100 15.54 -2.84 7.55
N PRO A 101 16.17 -3.43 6.51
CA PRO A 101 17.31 -4.33 6.70
C PRO A 101 18.51 -3.62 7.35
N THR A 102 18.77 -2.37 6.96
CA THR A 102 19.86 -1.55 7.52
C THR A 102 19.61 -1.23 8.98
N ILE A 103 18.37 -0.86 9.33
CA ILE A 103 17.94 -0.58 10.70
C ILE A 103 18.12 -1.82 11.58
N ILE A 104 17.66 -2.98 11.13
CA ILE A 104 17.80 -4.24 11.86
C ILE A 104 19.27 -4.61 12.02
N LYS A 105 20.08 -4.50 10.96
CA LYS A 105 21.50 -4.81 11.00
C LYS A 105 22.26 -3.97 12.02
N GLN A 106 22.00 -2.67 12.03
CA GLN A 106 22.66 -1.75 12.97
C GLN A 106 22.22 -1.98 14.43
N ALA A 107 20.93 -2.24 14.65
CA ALA A 107 20.38 -2.38 15.99
C ALA A 107 20.65 -3.76 16.61
N ALA A 108 20.64 -4.84 15.82
CA ALA A 108 20.82 -6.20 16.28
C ALA A 108 22.29 -6.69 16.26
N ALA A 109 23.19 -5.97 15.58
CA ALA A 109 24.57 -6.42 15.28
C ALA A 109 24.61 -7.85 14.69
N ALA A 110 23.56 -8.21 13.91
CA ALA A 110 23.30 -9.57 13.44
C ALA A 110 23.98 -9.83 12.08
N ASP A 111 24.20 -11.13 11.80
CA ASP A 111 24.65 -11.58 10.49
C ASP A 111 23.58 -11.39 9.41
N ILE A 112 23.96 -11.47 8.14
CA ILE A 112 23.09 -11.17 7.00
C ILE A 112 21.90 -12.12 6.89
N VAL A 113 22.03 -13.36 7.33
CA VAL A 113 20.97 -14.37 7.29
C VAL A 113 19.90 -14.03 8.33
N THR A 114 20.34 -13.72 9.55
CA THR A 114 19.45 -13.29 10.65
C THR A 114 18.71 -12.00 10.30
N VAL A 115 19.40 -11.00 9.70
CA VAL A 115 18.78 -9.77 9.21
C VAL A 115 17.71 -10.08 8.16
N GLY A 116 17.97 -11.03 7.26
CA GLY A 116 17.02 -11.46 6.24
C GLY A 116 15.73 -12.03 6.85
N TRP A 117 15.86 -12.93 7.80
CA TRP A 117 14.71 -13.53 8.50
C TRP A 117 13.94 -12.50 9.34
N LEU A 118 14.63 -11.69 10.12
CA LEU A 118 13.98 -10.62 10.88
C LEU A 118 13.26 -9.64 9.97
N SER A 119 13.85 -9.28 8.83
CA SER A 119 13.19 -8.39 7.86
C SER A 119 11.93 -8.99 7.23
N ALA A 120 11.79 -10.32 7.19
CA ALA A 120 10.58 -10.97 6.67
C ALA A 120 9.39 -10.91 7.64
N VAL A 121 9.62 -10.88 8.95
CA VAL A 121 8.57 -10.92 9.97
C VAL A 121 7.54 -9.78 9.83
N PRO A 122 7.93 -8.51 9.66
CA PRO A 122 6.98 -7.41 9.44
C PRO A 122 6.09 -7.62 8.21
N TYR A 123 6.60 -8.23 7.13
CA TYR A 123 5.80 -8.49 5.93
C TYR A 123 4.79 -9.63 6.13
N VAL A 124 5.14 -10.66 6.90
CA VAL A 124 4.17 -11.71 7.28
C VAL A 124 3.04 -11.12 8.11
N ALA A 125 3.38 -10.28 9.09
CA ALA A 125 2.38 -9.54 9.87
C ALA A 125 1.52 -8.62 8.98
N ALA A 126 2.14 -7.96 7.99
CA ALA A 126 1.44 -7.11 7.02
C ALA A 126 0.42 -7.88 6.19
N VAL A 127 0.77 -9.06 5.68
CA VAL A 127 -0.17 -9.90 4.91
C VAL A 127 -1.36 -10.31 5.77
N ALA A 128 -1.11 -10.80 6.97
CA ALA A 128 -2.18 -11.23 7.88
C ALA A 128 -3.13 -10.08 8.23
N THR A 129 -2.59 -8.91 8.59
CA THR A 129 -3.38 -7.73 8.93
C THR A 129 -4.12 -7.16 7.72
N MET A 130 -3.51 -7.14 6.53
CA MET A 130 -4.14 -6.67 5.31
C MET A 130 -5.40 -7.49 4.97
N LEU A 131 -5.32 -8.82 5.09
CA LEU A 131 -6.47 -9.70 4.85
C LEU A 131 -7.58 -9.48 5.90
N ALA A 132 -7.20 -9.43 7.19
CA ALA A 132 -8.15 -9.22 8.28
C ALA A 132 -8.84 -7.86 8.19
N VAL A 133 -8.09 -6.80 7.92
CA VAL A 133 -8.60 -5.42 7.80
C VAL A 133 -9.47 -5.27 6.55
N SER A 134 -9.09 -5.85 5.42
CA SER A 134 -9.91 -5.84 4.20
C SER A 134 -11.25 -6.54 4.44
N TRP A 135 -11.23 -7.73 5.04
CA TRP A 135 -12.46 -8.45 5.40
C TRP A 135 -13.35 -7.66 6.36
N ALA A 136 -12.78 -7.06 7.41
CA ALA A 136 -13.54 -6.27 8.39
C ALA A 136 -14.11 -4.99 7.74
N SER A 137 -13.35 -4.34 6.88
CA SER A 137 -13.78 -3.17 6.12
C SER A 137 -14.92 -3.49 5.16
N ASP A 138 -14.87 -4.62 4.47
CA ASP A 138 -15.94 -5.07 3.58
C ASP A 138 -17.21 -5.43 4.35
N LYS A 139 -17.08 -6.06 5.51
CA LYS A 139 -18.22 -6.41 6.36
C LYS A 139 -18.91 -5.18 6.96
N THR A 140 -18.15 -4.16 7.35
CA THR A 140 -18.70 -2.97 8.03
C THR A 140 -19.05 -1.84 7.09
N GLN A 141 -18.54 -1.86 5.84
CA GLN A 141 -18.67 -0.79 4.84
C GLN A 141 -18.16 0.59 5.34
N GLN A 142 -17.34 0.60 6.39
CA GLN A 142 -16.79 1.83 6.98
C GLN A 142 -15.32 2.03 6.58
N ARG A 143 -15.02 1.98 5.29
CA ARG A 143 -13.65 1.93 4.74
C ARG A 143 -12.71 2.99 5.32
N LYS A 144 -13.16 4.24 5.42
CA LYS A 144 -12.37 5.35 5.97
C LYS A 144 -11.85 5.07 7.38
N HIS A 145 -12.66 4.41 8.24
CA HIS A 145 -12.29 4.09 9.62
C HIS A 145 -11.25 2.98 9.72
N PHE A 146 -10.96 2.28 8.64
CA PHE A 146 -9.87 1.32 8.55
C PHE A 146 -8.61 1.90 7.87
N ILE A 147 -8.65 3.14 7.37
CA ILE A 147 -7.51 3.75 6.70
C ILE A 147 -6.76 4.68 7.64
N TRP A 148 -7.37 5.79 8.04
CA TRP A 148 -6.66 6.83 8.79
C TRP A 148 -6.16 6.39 10.17
N PRO A 149 -6.87 5.56 10.97
CA PRO A 149 -6.36 5.16 12.28
C PRO A 149 -5.16 4.21 12.16
N LEU A 150 -5.16 3.34 11.14
CA LEU A 150 -4.03 2.44 10.90
C LEU A 150 -2.81 3.22 10.44
N LEU A 151 -2.96 4.21 9.55
CA LEU A 151 -1.84 5.09 9.19
C LEU A 151 -1.33 5.87 10.40
N ALA A 152 -2.19 6.38 11.26
CA ALA A 152 -1.80 7.04 12.50
C ALA A 152 -1.07 6.08 13.46
N LEU A 153 -1.55 4.84 13.60
CA LEU A 153 -0.87 3.78 14.37
C LEU A 153 0.52 3.48 13.79
N GLY A 154 0.64 3.37 12.48
CA GLY A 154 1.92 3.15 11.80
C GLY A 154 2.92 4.28 12.07
N ALA A 155 2.48 5.54 11.98
CA ALA A 155 3.29 6.70 12.30
C ALA A 155 3.74 6.70 13.77
N LEU A 156 2.83 6.41 14.71
CA LEU A 156 3.12 6.32 16.13
C LEU A 156 4.12 5.18 16.42
N ALA A 157 3.92 4.03 15.82
CA ALA A 157 4.81 2.87 15.99
C ALA A 157 6.23 3.17 15.48
N PHE A 158 6.38 3.89 14.35
CA PHE A 158 7.67 4.38 13.88
C PHE A 158 8.32 5.30 14.89
N PHE A 159 7.59 6.29 15.37
CA PHE A 159 8.10 7.26 16.32
C PHE A 159 8.54 6.60 17.64
N CYS A 160 7.70 5.72 18.19
CA CYS A 160 8.04 4.98 19.42
C CYS A 160 9.23 4.03 19.21
N SER A 161 9.33 3.36 18.05
CA SER A 161 10.49 2.54 17.72
C SER A 161 11.79 3.34 17.71
N TYR A 162 11.75 4.55 17.17
CA TYR A 162 12.89 5.47 17.20
C TYR A 162 13.29 5.85 18.63
N LEU A 163 12.33 6.20 19.48
CA LEU A 163 12.61 6.60 20.88
C LEU A 163 13.26 5.49 21.71
N LEU A 164 12.90 4.24 21.45
CA LEU A 164 13.48 3.07 22.13
C LEU A 164 14.90 2.76 21.64
N GLY A 165 15.17 3.02 20.38
CA GLY A 165 16.47 2.81 19.76
C GLY A 165 17.01 1.38 19.91
N SER A 166 18.33 1.25 19.91
CA SER A 166 19.04 -0.04 20.09
C SER A 166 19.03 -0.55 21.53
N SER A 167 18.75 0.32 22.51
CA SER A 167 18.74 -0.05 23.95
C SER A 167 17.70 -1.11 24.26
N HIS A 168 16.59 -1.13 23.54
CA HIS A 168 15.49 -2.08 23.69
C HIS A 168 15.12 -2.69 22.34
N PHE A 169 16.10 -3.33 21.69
CA PHE A 169 15.96 -3.86 20.34
C PHE A 169 14.66 -4.65 20.09
N TRP A 170 14.33 -5.62 20.93
CA TRP A 170 13.15 -6.47 20.72
C TRP A 170 11.84 -5.69 20.77
N LEU A 171 11.73 -4.71 21.66
CA LEU A 171 10.53 -3.85 21.74
C LEU A 171 10.46 -2.91 20.54
N SER A 172 11.59 -2.32 20.14
CA SER A 172 11.69 -1.52 18.91
C SER A 172 11.33 -2.34 17.68
N PHE A 173 11.77 -3.59 17.61
CA PHE A 173 11.45 -4.51 16.50
C PHE A 173 9.97 -4.87 16.46
N VAL A 174 9.33 -5.14 17.60
CA VAL A 174 7.86 -5.35 17.65
C VAL A 174 7.11 -4.12 17.13
N LEU A 175 7.55 -2.90 17.49
CA LEU A 175 6.97 -1.68 16.97
C LEU A 175 7.18 -1.51 15.47
N LEU A 176 8.33 -1.95 14.91
CA LEU A 176 8.55 -1.99 13.47
C LEU A 176 7.62 -3.00 12.77
N CYS A 177 7.34 -4.14 13.41
CA CYS A 177 6.34 -5.08 12.88
C CYS A 177 4.93 -4.47 12.86
N ILE A 178 4.55 -3.77 13.94
CA ILE A 178 3.28 -3.05 14.01
C ILE A 178 3.23 -1.95 12.95
N ALA A 179 4.29 -1.18 12.78
CA ALA A 179 4.37 -0.14 11.75
C ALA A 179 4.21 -0.73 10.34
N GLY A 180 4.94 -1.80 10.02
CA GLY A 180 4.81 -2.50 8.75
C GLY A 180 3.39 -3.00 8.51
N ALA A 181 2.81 -3.70 9.49
CA ALA A 181 1.42 -4.17 9.42
C ALA A 181 0.43 -3.02 9.19
N ALA A 182 0.56 -1.93 9.95
CA ALA A 182 -0.33 -0.78 9.88
C ALA A 182 -0.17 0.02 8.57
N LEU A 183 1.00 0.01 7.95
CA LEU A 183 1.22 0.65 6.66
C LEU A 183 0.63 -0.13 5.48
N TYR A 184 0.60 -1.46 5.56
CA TYR A 184 0.08 -2.29 4.47
C TYR A 184 -1.42 -2.60 4.60
N ALA A 185 -1.94 -2.72 5.82
CA ALA A 185 -3.33 -3.07 6.06
C ALA A 185 -4.37 -2.16 5.36
N PRO A 186 -4.17 -0.82 5.22
CA PRO A 186 -5.16 0.07 4.59
C PRO A 186 -5.28 -0.06 3.07
N TYR A 187 -4.42 -0.81 2.37
CA TYR A 187 -4.47 -0.88 0.89
C TYR A 187 -5.82 -1.34 0.35
N GLY A 188 -6.37 -2.44 0.87
CA GLY A 188 -7.68 -2.93 0.44
C GLY A 188 -8.78 -1.89 0.62
N PRO A 189 -9.02 -1.40 1.85
CA PRO A 189 -9.99 -0.34 2.11
C PRO A 189 -9.77 0.93 1.29
N PHE A 190 -8.53 1.35 1.07
CA PHE A 190 -8.21 2.57 0.31
C PHE A 190 -8.66 2.46 -1.15
N PHE A 191 -8.25 1.39 -1.83
CA PHE A 191 -8.64 1.20 -3.23
C PHE A 191 -10.11 0.86 -3.40
N ALA A 192 -10.73 0.22 -2.41
CA ALA A 192 -12.18 -0.03 -2.41
C ALA A 192 -13.01 1.23 -2.13
N LEU A 193 -12.44 2.26 -1.48
CA LEU A 193 -13.11 3.54 -1.24
C LEU A 193 -13.22 4.40 -2.51
N ILE A 194 -12.27 4.29 -3.43
CA ILE A 194 -12.20 5.17 -4.63
C ILE A 194 -13.47 5.06 -5.50
N PRO A 195 -13.98 3.86 -5.84
CA PRO A 195 -15.21 3.72 -6.62
C PRO A 195 -16.48 4.20 -5.87
N GLU A 196 -16.46 4.24 -4.55
CA GLU A 196 -17.57 4.80 -3.76
C GLU A 196 -17.61 6.34 -3.83
N LEU A 197 -16.50 6.98 -4.18
CA LEU A 197 -16.36 8.43 -4.22
C LEU A 197 -16.43 9.01 -5.64
N LEU A 198 -16.19 8.20 -6.66
CA LEU A 198 -16.02 8.65 -8.04
C LEU A 198 -16.97 7.91 -9.00
N PRO A 199 -17.57 8.63 -9.97
CA PRO A 199 -18.44 8.01 -10.94
C PRO A 199 -17.70 7.08 -11.91
N ALA A 200 -18.38 6.02 -12.36
CA ALA A 200 -17.82 4.96 -13.18
C ALA A 200 -17.15 5.45 -14.47
N ASN A 201 -17.67 6.53 -15.08
CA ASN A 201 -17.16 7.05 -16.36
C ASN A 201 -15.75 7.64 -16.27
N VAL A 202 -15.25 8.00 -15.08
CA VAL A 202 -13.90 8.58 -14.88
C VAL A 202 -13.06 7.77 -13.88
N PHE A 203 -13.64 6.74 -13.29
CA PHE A 203 -13.02 5.93 -12.25
C PHE A 203 -11.66 5.36 -12.67
N GLY A 204 -11.55 4.71 -13.83
CA GLY A 204 -10.31 4.10 -14.29
C GLY A 204 -9.16 5.10 -14.43
N GLY A 205 -9.42 6.27 -15.00
CA GLY A 205 -8.41 7.33 -15.12
C GLY A 205 -8.04 7.95 -13.77
N ALA A 206 -9.02 8.14 -12.89
CA ALA A 206 -8.78 8.70 -11.56
C ALA A 206 -7.95 7.76 -10.67
N ILE A 207 -8.26 6.46 -10.66
CA ILE A 207 -7.46 5.47 -9.92
C ILE A 207 -6.03 5.36 -10.48
N GLY A 208 -5.88 5.47 -11.82
CA GLY A 208 -4.57 5.53 -12.47
C GLY A 208 -3.75 6.72 -12.00
N LEU A 209 -4.35 7.92 -11.93
CA LEU A 209 -3.70 9.13 -11.44
C LEU A 209 -3.32 9.01 -9.96
N ILE A 210 -4.25 8.55 -9.11
CA ILE A 210 -4.00 8.36 -7.67
C ILE A 210 -2.85 7.37 -7.47
N ASN A 211 -2.83 6.28 -8.23
CA ASN A 211 -1.76 5.30 -8.16
C ASN A 211 -0.42 5.86 -8.69
N ALA A 212 -0.44 6.68 -9.73
CA ALA A 212 0.77 7.32 -10.25
C ALA A 212 1.41 8.28 -9.23
N CYS A 213 0.62 8.93 -8.36
CA CYS A 213 1.12 9.80 -7.29
C CYS A 213 1.91 9.05 -6.21
N TRP A 214 1.82 7.72 -6.17
CA TRP A 214 2.67 6.88 -5.32
C TRP A 214 4.16 7.00 -5.66
N ALA A 215 4.51 7.00 -6.93
CA ALA A 215 5.91 6.98 -7.37
C ALA A 215 6.73 8.22 -6.94
N PRO A 216 6.25 9.47 -7.11
CA PRO A 216 6.94 10.65 -6.58
C PRO A 216 7.15 10.58 -5.06
N GLY A 217 6.14 10.15 -4.30
CA GLY A 217 6.26 10.00 -2.85
C GLY A 217 7.27 8.93 -2.46
N ALA A 218 7.28 7.79 -3.16
CA ALA A 218 8.27 6.73 -2.97
C ALA A 218 9.70 7.20 -3.24
N PHE A 219 9.89 7.96 -4.34
CA PHE A 219 11.17 8.56 -4.69
C PHE A 219 11.65 9.53 -3.59
N VAL A 220 10.80 10.50 -3.23
CA VAL A 220 11.11 11.48 -2.18
C VAL A 220 11.39 10.78 -0.85
N GLY A 221 10.58 9.77 -0.50
CA GLY A 221 10.77 8.97 0.70
C GLY A 221 12.14 8.31 0.76
N SER A 222 12.49 7.55 -0.26
CA SER A 222 13.76 6.83 -0.32
C SER A 222 14.97 7.78 -0.34
N TRP A 223 14.88 8.85 -1.13
CA TRP A 223 15.97 9.80 -1.31
C TRP A 223 16.24 10.63 -0.05
N ILE A 224 15.19 11.22 0.55
CA ILE A 224 15.35 12.06 1.75
C ILE A 224 15.82 11.22 2.94
N VAL A 225 15.27 10.01 3.12
CA VAL A 225 15.73 9.10 4.18
C VAL A 225 17.23 8.81 4.02
N GLY A 226 17.68 8.46 2.81
CA GLY A 226 19.09 8.23 2.53
C GLY A 226 19.96 9.46 2.76
N TYR A 227 19.51 10.62 2.32
CA TYR A 227 20.21 11.90 2.51
C TYR A 227 20.35 12.26 4.00
N LEU A 228 19.28 12.12 4.78
CA LEU A 228 19.31 12.41 6.22
C LEU A 228 20.26 11.47 6.98
N ILE A 229 20.25 10.19 6.66
CA ILE A 229 21.18 9.21 7.26
C ILE A 229 22.63 9.54 6.86
N GLY A 230 22.86 9.88 5.58
CA GLY A 230 24.19 10.26 5.09
C GLY A 230 24.76 11.51 5.75
N LEU A 231 23.91 12.52 6.01
CA LEU A 231 24.32 13.75 6.66
C LEU A 231 24.59 13.59 8.17
N THR A 232 23.73 12.84 8.85
CA THR A 232 23.75 12.80 10.33
C THR A 232 24.49 11.59 10.89
N GLY A 233 24.76 10.58 10.06
CA GLY A 233 25.24 9.28 10.52
C GLY A 233 24.24 8.52 11.41
N ASN A 234 23.04 9.07 11.59
CA ASN A 234 22.03 8.60 12.54
C ASN A 234 20.67 8.46 11.83
N PRO A 235 19.93 7.35 12.01
CA PRO A 235 18.64 7.15 11.39
C PRO A 235 17.51 8.04 11.98
N GLY A 236 17.75 8.79 13.06
CA GLY A 236 16.73 9.55 13.77
C GLY A 236 15.95 10.54 12.89
N GLY A 237 16.65 11.33 12.07
CA GLY A 237 16.01 12.26 11.13
C GLY A 237 15.13 11.55 10.11
N ALA A 238 15.53 10.36 9.67
CA ALA A 238 14.76 9.53 8.75
C ALA A 238 13.46 9.01 9.38
N TYR A 239 13.52 8.56 10.64
CA TYR A 239 12.33 8.15 11.37
C TYR A 239 11.32 9.28 11.55
N ILE A 240 11.80 10.48 11.93
CA ILE A 240 10.94 11.66 12.08
C ILE A 240 10.29 12.03 10.74
N PHE A 241 11.06 12.02 9.66
CA PHE A 241 10.54 12.32 8.32
C PHE A 241 9.47 11.31 7.86
N MET A 242 9.72 10.01 8.01
CA MET A 242 8.74 8.96 7.69
C MET A 242 7.48 9.10 8.55
N THR A 243 7.65 9.32 9.85
CA THR A 243 6.53 9.55 10.78
C THR A 243 5.69 10.74 10.35
N ALA A 244 6.32 11.88 10.04
CA ALA A 244 5.62 13.08 9.59
C ALA A 244 4.85 12.85 8.28
N GLY A 245 5.44 12.17 7.32
CA GLY A 245 4.78 11.80 6.05
C GLY A 245 3.53 10.96 6.27
N VAL A 246 3.65 9.86 7.01
CA VAL A 246 2.53 8.95 7.29
C VAL A 246 1.45 9.62 8.15
N LEU A 247 1.85 10.39 9.16
CA LEU A 247 0.89 11.13 10.01
C LEU A 247 0.12 12.18 9.21
N SER A 248 0.81 12.92 8.33
CA SER A 248 0.15 13.87 7.43
C SER A 248 -0.84 13.18 6.50
N SER A 249 -0.50 12.00 5.97
CA SER A 249 -1.41 11.16 5.19
C SER A 249 -2.64 10.75 6.00
N ALA A 250 -2.45 10.31 7.26
CA ALA A 250 -3.54 9.94 8.16
C ALA A 250 -4.49 11.12 8.43
N LEU A 251 -3.94 12.30 8.73
CA LEU A 251 -4.71 13.51 9.00
C LEU A 251 -5.50 13.96 7.77
N LEU A 252 -4.87 13.99 6.59
CA LEU A 252 -5.58 14.30 5.35
C LEU A 252 -6.70 13.30 5.07
N MET A 253 -6.45 12.01 5.28
CA MET A 253 -7.48 10.98 5.11
C MET A 253 -8.63 11.14 6.10
N ALA A 254 -8.35 11.53 7.35
CA ALA A 254 -9.36 11.83 8.35
C ALA A 254 -10.27 13.02 7.96
N TRP A 255 -9.76 13.98 7.20
CA TRP A 255 -10.52 15.16 6.76
C TRP A 255 -11.39 14.89 5.52
N ILE A 256 -11.12 13.86 4.74
CA ILE A 256 -11.93 13.50 3.58
C ILE A 256 -13.37 13.24 4.03
N LYS A 257 -14.33 13.98 3.46
CA LYS A 257 -15.75 13.76 3.71
C LYS A 257 -16.26 12.66 2.81
N VAL A 258 -16.48 11.48 3.38
CA VAL A 258 -17.19 10.39 2.71
C VAL A 258 -18.68 10.60 2.97
N ARG A 259 -19.45 10.87 1.92
CA ARG A 259 -20.92 10.88 2.02
C ARG A 259 -21.37 9.44 2.28
N ARG A 260 -22.09 9.24 3.33
CA ARG A 260 -22.86 8.01 3.60
C ARG A 260 -24.11 7.99 2.76
#